data_114545dd1ef671ddc0c6d55f77e8542d
#
_entry.id   114545dd1ef671ddc0c6d55f77e8542d
#
_cell.length_a   1.000
_cell.length_b   1.000
_cell.length_c   1.000
_cell.angle_alpha   90.00
_cell.angle_beta   90.00
_cell.angle_gamma   90.00
#
_symmetry.space_group_name_H-M   'P 1'
#
loop_
_entity.id
_entity.type
_entity.pdbx_description
1 polymer ?
#
loop_
_entity_poly.entity_id
_entity_poly.type
_entity_poly.pdbx_seq_one_letter_code
_entity_poly.pdbx_strand_id
1 'polypeptide(L)'
;EAENRHLAVLSDGLGSGIKANLLASMTTTMAMKFIRSDMDVLQSAEIIMDTLPVCEIRKISYATFTVFDLQIGGKSRIIEMDNPPFIHLRNNKDLQVKRQSMVSERWPDRRVQLAELYAITGDRLIAFSDGVTQAGLGQPGYKFGWRREGCLAFIQQKVAECPDISARDLSQAVVAAARMRNKDNRCIDDISCMVIYLRQPRRLRLLTGPPFRPESDAAYASLVKNFDGKCILCGGTTANIVSRELKRPVEVDMKLMLKAGSLPPPARLEGVDLVTEGILTLTDVAQRLESGSALSGNVPLAARQMIELFRQSDEIEFVVGTKVNEAHQDPSLPVDLEIRRNIVKRLKTVLESKYRKRVLLRFF
;
A
#
# COMPACT_ATOMS: atom_id res chain seq x y z
N GLU A 1 5.40 -6.92 14.58
CA GLU A 1 4.13 -7.57 14.23
C GLU A 1 4.02 -8.86 15.04
N ALA A 2 3.15 -8.94 16.03
CA ALA A 2 2.60 -10.20 16.48
C ALA A 2 1.67 -10.69 15.34
N GLU A 3 1.60 -11.98 15.06
CA GLU A 3 0.98 -12.55 13.85
C GLU A 3 -0.43 -12.01 13.51
N ASN A 4 -1.15 -11.38 14.46
CA ASN A 4 -2.51 -10.88 14.26
C ASN A 4 -2.74 -9.46 14.83
N ARG A 5 -1.71 -8.74 15.27
CA ARG A 5 -1.83 -7.40 15.85
C ARG A 5 -1.07 -6.37 15.05
N HIS A 6 -1.75 -5.32 14.63
CA HIS A 6 -1.19 -4.24 13.83
C HIS A 6 -1.37 -2.91 14.55
N LEU A 7 -0.27 -2.19 14.73
CA LEU A 7 -0.26 -0.87 15.34
C LEU A 7 0.05 0.19 14.29
N ALA A 8 -0.75 1.27 14.28
CA ALA A 8 -0.48 2.44 13.47
C ALA A 8 -0.76 3.70 14.30
N VAL A 9 0.09 4.71 14.16
CA VAL A 9 -0.02 5.96 14.90
C VAL A 9 0.09 7.14 13.94
N LEU A 10 -0.87 8.05 14.01
CA LEU A 10 -0.81 9.38 13.41
C LEU A 10 -0.64 10.40 14.54
N SER A 11 0.35 11.26 14.43
CA SER A 11 0.56 12.37 15.37
C SER A 11 0.87 13.64 14.60
N ASP A 12 0.38 14.75 15.11
CA ASP A 12 0.69 16.09 14.65
C ASP A 12 1.30 16.89 15.80
N GLY A 13 2.43 17.55 15.54
CA GLY A 13 3.18 18.31 16.55
C GLY A 13 2.81 19.78 16.51
N LEU A 14 2.68 20.41 17.66
CA LEU A 14 2.38 21.83 17.77
C LEU A 14 3.36 22.73 17.01
N GLY A 15 2.84 23.55 16.12
CA GLY A 15 3.61 24.51 15.33
C GLY A 15 3.96 23.96 13.93
N SER A 16 5.10 24.39 13.39
CA SER A 16 5.55 23.98 12.07
C SER A 16 7.07 23.75 12.03
N GLY A 17 7.52 23.02 11.01
CA GLY A 17 8.93 22.77 10.77
C GLY A 17 9.56 21.71 11.69
N ILE A 18 10.87 21.86 12.00
CA ILE A 18 11.67 20.83 12.67
C ILE A 18 11.14 20.47 14.05
N LYS A 19 10.72 21.47 14.84
CA LYS A 19 10.22 21.25 16.21
C LYS A 19 8.94 20.44 16.20
N ALA A 20 7.96 20.78 15.36
CA ALA A 20 6.71 20.05 15.23
C ALA A 20 6.96 18.61 14.77
N ASN A 21 7.84 18.42 13.80
CA ASN A 21 8.21 17.09 13.32
C ASN A 21 8.87 16.25 14.43
N LEU A 22 9.74 16.85 15.26
CA LEU A 22 10.35 16.16 16.39
C LEU A 22 9.31 15.75 17.42
N LEU A 23 8.37 16.63 17.78
CA LEU A 23 7.28 16.34 18.71
C LEU A 23 6.39 15.18 18.18
N ALA A 24 5.98 15.23 16.92
CA ALA A 24 5.21 14.17 16.29
C ALA A 24 5.97 12.85 16.26
N SER A 25 7.27 12.87 15.94
CA SER A 25 8.13 11.68 15.90
C SER A 25 8.33 11.06 17.28
N MET A 26 8.55 11.85 18.31
CA MET A 26 8.65 11.39 19.70
C MET A 26 7.32 10.77 20.15
N THR A 27 6.22 11.47 19.92
CA THR A 27 4.87 11.00 20.28
C THR A 27 4.53 9.66 19.62
N THR A 28 4.76 9.54 18.31
CA THR A 28 4.51 8.28 17.59
C THR A 28 5.38 7.14 18.13
N THR A 29 6.64 7.41 18.42
CA THR A 29 7.57 6.39 18.94
C THR A 29 7.18 5.92 20.33
N MET A 30 6.82 6.84 21.24
CA MET A 30 6.37 6.52 22.58
C MET A 30 5.04 5.76 22.56
N ALA A 31 4.05 6.27 21.82
CA ALA A 31 2.75 5.62 21.71
C ALA A 31 2.87 4.18 21.16
N MET A 32 3.67 3.99 20.12
CA MET A 32 3.95 2.65 19.58
C MET A 32 4.57 1.69 20.61
N LYS A 33 5.54 2.17 21.40
CA LYS A 33 6.20 1.35 22.42
C LYS A 33 5.26 1.01 23.57
N PHE A 34 4.54 1.99 24.11
CA PHE A 34 3.68 1.79 25.27
C PHE A 34 2.50 0.86 24.96
N ILE A 35 1.82 1.11 23.84
CA ILE A 35 0.69 0.27 23.41
C ILE A 35 1.16 -1.15 23.05
N ARG A 36 2.34 -1.30 22.44
CA ARG A 36 2.93 -2.63 22.16
C ARG A 36 3.26 -3.42 23.44
N SER A 37 3.61 -2.71 24.51
CA SER A 37 3.89 -3.30 25.83
C SER A 37 2.65 -3.45 26.69
N ASP A 38 1.45 -3.24 26.12
CA ASP A 38 0.15 -3.30 26.81
C ASP A 38 0.06 -2.41 28.06
N MET A 39 0.80 -1.30 28.05
CA MET A 39 0.69 -0.28 29.10
C MET A 39 -0.72 0.33 29.10
N ASP A 40 -1.19 0.73 30.26
CA ASP A 40 -2.48 1.42 30.40
C ASP A 40 -2.55 2.67 29.49
N VAL A 41 -3.73 2.87 28.90
CA VAL A 41 -3.94 3.92 27.89
C VAL A 41 -3.76 5.30 28.49
N LEU A 42 -4.35 5.56 29.68
CA LEU A 42 -4.28 6.85 30.34
C LEU A 42 -2.85 7.14 30.82
N GLN A 43 -2.22 6.15 31.44
CA GLN A 43 -0.83 6.24 31.88
C GLN A 43 0.12 6.49 30.69
N SER A 44 -0.11 5.83 29.55
CA SER A 44 0.67 6.05 28.32
C SER A 44 0.55 7.50 27.84
N ALA A 45 -0.68 8.05 27.83
CA ALA A 45 -0.93 9.43 27.43
C ALA A 45 -0.26 10.43 28.41
N GLU A 46 -0.33 10.17 29.72
CA GLU A 46 0.32 11.02 30.74
C GLU A 46 1.84 11.06 30.54
N ILE A 47 2.49 9.92 30.35
CA ILE A 47 3.93 9.85 30.11
C ILE A 47 4.32 10.59 28.83
N ILE A 48 3.51 10.46 27.77
CA ILE A 48 3.74 11.20 26.52
C ILE A 48 3.67 12.72 26.80
N MET A 49 2.62 13.19 27.46
CA MET A 49 2.43 14.60 27.76
C MET A 49 3.56 15.15 28.67
N ASP A 50 4.00 14.38 29.66
CA ASP A 50 5.07 14.77 30.57
C ASP A 50 6.46 14.82 29.90
N THR A 51 6.69 13.98 28.92
CA THR A 51 7.99 13.83 28.25
C THR A 51 8.18 14.86 27.15
N LEU A 52 7.10 15.36 26.56
CA LEU A 52 7.20 16.32 25.46
C LEU A 52 7.68 17.69 25.95
N PRO A 53 8.64 18.33 25.25
CA PRO A 53 9.14 19.64 25.62
C PRO A 53 8.04 20.71 25.56
N VAL A 54 7.95 21.52 26.59
CA VAL A 54 6.96 22.61 26.71
C VAL A 54 7.34 23.77 25.78
N CYS A 55 6.37 24.27 25.03
CA CYS A 55 6.55 25.47 24.23
C CYS A 55 6.65 26.70 25.15
N GLU A 56 7.76 27.42 25.09
CA GLU A 56 8.01 28.61 25.94
C GLU A 56 6.96 29.72 25.74
N ILE A 57 6.44 29.88 24.52
CA ILE A 57 5.47 30.92 24.16
C ILE A 57 4.05 30.54 24.61
N ARG A 58 3.63 29.32 24.30
CA ARG A 58 2.27 28.83 24.59
C ARG A 58 2.15 28.13 25.94
N LYS A 59 3.30 27.85 26.60
CA LYS A 59 3.43 27.13 27.87
C LYS A 59 2.71 25.78 27.92
N ILE A 60 2.58 25.15 26.76
CA ILE A 60 1.99 23.83 26.60
C ILE A 60 2.97 22.92 25.85
N SER A 61 3.08 21.71 26.32
CA SER A 61 3.67 20.61 25.55
C SER A 61 2.55 19.94 24.79
N TYR A 62 2.68 19.79 23.49
CA TYR A 62 1.55 19.36 22.75
C TYR A 62 1.89 18.63 21.46
N ALA A 63 1.35 17.45 21.34
CA ALA A 63 1.16 16.76 20.08
C ALA A 63 -0.18 16.02 20.13
N THR A 64 -0.93 16.11 19.08
CA THR A 64 -2.13 15.30 18.91
C THR A 64 -1.74 13.89 18.50
N PHE A 65 -2.55 12.89 18.78
CA PHE A 65 -2.33 11.56 18.24
C PHE A 65 -3.62 10.75 18.05
N THR A 66 -3.59 9.85 17.09
CA THR A 66 -4.53 8.76 16.91
C THR A 66 -3.76 7.46 16.79
N VAL A 67 -4.04 6.50 17.67
CA VAL A 67 -3.46 5.16 17.66
C VAL A 67 -4.51 4.16 17.24
N PHE A 68 -4.20 3.35 16.24
CA PHE A 68 -4.96 2.16 15.89
C PHE A 68 -4.21 0.94 16.40
N ASP A 69 -4.78 0.23 17.37
CA ASP A 69 -4.33 -1.06 17.88
C ASP A 69 -5.31 -2.12 17.38
N LEU A 70 -5.00 -2.67 16.22
CA LEU A 70 -5.89 -3.57 15.49
C LEU A 70 -5.53 -5.03 15.77
N GLN A 71 -6.51 -5.76 16.28
CA GLN A 71 -6.44 -7.20 16.47
C GLN A 71 -7.29 -7.89 15.40
N ILE A 72 -6.64 -8.60 14.47
CA ILE A 72 -7.35 -9.35 13.44
C ILE A 72 -8.11 -10.52 14.07
N GLY A 73 -9.43 -10.57 13.84
CA GLY A 73 -10.32 -11.56 14.46
C GLY A 73 -10.64 -11.30 15.93
N GLY A 74 -10.21 -10.17 16.49
CA GLY A 74 -10.43 -9.79 17.87
C GLY A 74 -10.90 -8.34 18.03
N LYS A 75 -10.99 -7.92 19.28
CA LYS A 75 -11.38 -6.58 19.68
C LYS A 75 -10.23 -5.62 19.47
N SER A 76 -10.42 -4.62 18.64
CA SER A 76 -9.47 -3.56 18.33
C SER A 76 -9.75 -2.32 19.15
N ARG A 77 -8.69 -1.55 19.46
CA ARG A 77 -8.77 -0.30 20.24
C ARG A 77 -8.28 0.86 19.39
N ILE A 78 -9.00 1.97 19.44
CA ILE A 78 -8.57 3.24 18.85
C ILE A 78 -8.48 4.27 19.96
N ILE A 79 -7.33 4.91 20.06
CA ILE A 79 -7.02 5.88 21.10
C ILE A 79 -6.76 7.21 20.41
N GLU A 80 -7.53 8.24 20.78
CA GLU A 80 -7.45 9.56 20.17
C GLU A 80 -7.19 10.62 21.24
N MET A 81 -6.30 11.55 20.97
CA MET A 81 -6.09 12.74 21.75
C MET A 81 -6.00 13.95 20.80
N ASP A 82 -7.00 14.81 20.87
CA ASP A 82 -7.12 16.11 20.19
C ASP A 82 -7.01 16.09 18.64
N ASN A 83 -6.90 14.93 18.00
CA ASN A 83 -7.13 14.79 16.57
C ASN A 83 -8.64 14.82 16.26
N PRO A 84 -9.03 15.23 15.05
CA PRO A 84 -10.40 15.05 14.60
C PRO A 84 -10.82 13.57 14.70
N PRO A 85 -12.08 13.28 15.12
CA PRO A 85 -12.55 11.91 15.29
C PRO A 85 -12.36 11.08 14.02
N PHE A 86 -11.74 9.89 14.15
CA PHE A 86 -11.54 8.99 13.02
C PHE A 86 -12.85 8.57 12.36
N ILE A 87 -12.78 8.17 11.09
CA ILE A 87 -13.89 7.62 10.32
C ILE A 87 -13.73 6.10 10.28
N HIS A 88 -14.81 5.36 10.61
CA HIS A 88 -14.93 3.93 10.41
C HIS A 88 -15.90 3.65 9.27
N LEU A 89 -15.38 3.44 8.07
CA LEU A 89 -16.18 3.21 6.88
C LEU A 89 -16.33 1.71 6.60
N ARG A 90 -17.57 1.22 6.65
CA ARG A 90 -17.97 -0.15 6.28
C ARG A 90 -19.08 -0.09 5.24
N ASN A 91 -18.92 -0.78 4.11
CA ASN A 91 -19.86 -0.73 2.99
C ASN A 91 -20.24 0.70 2.60
N ASN A 92 -19.25 1.58 2.56
CA ASN A 92 -19.38 3.01 2.27
C ASN A 92 -20.27 3.80 3.26
N LYS A 93 -20.52 3.27 4.46
CA LYS A 93 -21.27 3.95 5.54
C LYS A 93 -20.35 4.23 6.71
N ASP A 94 -20.43 5.44 7.28
CA ASP A 94 -19.72 5.79 8.50
C ASP A 94 -20.40 5.14 9.71
N LEU A 95 -19.70 4.21 10.35
CA LEU A 95 -20.17 3.57 11.56
C LEU A 95 -19.90 4.46 12.76
N GLN A 96 -20.95 4.79 13.50
CA GLN A 96 -20.82 5.54 14.73
C GLN A 96 -20.23 4.64 15.82
N VAL A 97 -18.99 4.91 16.22
CA VAL A 97 -18.30 4.15 17.26
C VAL A 97 -18.44 4.87 18.59
N LYS A 98 -18.90 4.16 19.63
CA LYS A 98 -18.98 4.69 20.98
C LYS A 98 -17.56 4.98 21.50
N ARG A 99 -17.36 6.19 22.03
CA ARG A 99 -16.10 6.63 22.62
C ARG A 99 -16.25 6.79 24.13
N GLN A 100 -15.31 6.26 24.86
CA GLN A 100 -15.16 6.49 26.29
C GLN A 100 -14.16 7.62 26.49
N SER A 101 -14.59 8.72 27.13
CA SER A 101 -13.71 9.82 27.48
C SER A 101 -12.99 9.52 28.78
N MET A 102 -11.68 9.64 28.77
CA MET A 102 -10.80 9.47 29.93
C MET A 102 -10.09 10.81 30.18
N VAL A 103 -10.05 11.22 31.42
CA VAL A 103 -9.40 12.48 31.83
C VAL A 103 -8.38 12.13 32.91
N SER A 104 -7.17 12.61 32.75
CA SER A 104 -6.12 12.49 33.76
C SER A 104 -6.31 13.56 34.83
N GLU A 105 -6.18 13.20 36.12
CA GLU A 105 -6.12 14.19 37.20
C GLU A 105 -4.94 15.17 37.05
N ARG A 106 -3.84 14.71 36.47
CA ARG A 106 -2.65 15.50 36.22
C ARG A 106 -2.78 16.46 35.05
N TRP A 107 -3.62 16.11 34.05
CA TRP A 107 -3.88 16.88 32.84
C TRP A 107 -5.39 17.07 32.62
N PRO A 108 -6.07 17.84 33.48
CA PRO A 108 -7.55 17.92 33.50
C PRO A 108 -8.13 18.57 32.23
N ASP A 109 -7.34 19.38 31.52
CA ASP A 109 -7.74 20.02 30.27
C ASP A 109 -7.57 19.10 29.05
N ARG A 110 -7.03 17.89 29.23
CA ARG A 110 -6.78 16.93 28.17
C ARG A 110 -7.67 15.72 28.28
N ARG A 111 -8.27 15.35 27.16
CA ARG A 111 -9.17 14.20 27.07
C ARG A 111 -8.61 13.17 26.12
N VAL A 112 -8.42 11.97 26.62
CA VAL A 112 -8.13 10.79 25.81
C VAL A 112 -9.44 10.10 25.49
N GLN A 113 -9.73 9.84 24.24
CA GLN A 113 -10.88 9.10 23.80
C GLN A 113 -10.47 7.67 23.47
N LEU A 114 -11.12 6.70 24.06
CA LEU A 114 -10.96 5.29 23.77
C LEU A 114 -12.20 4.77 23.05
N ALA A 115 -12.02 4.23 21.87
CA ALA A 115 -13.02 3.51 21.11
C ALA A 115 -12.64 2.05 20.94
N GLU A 116 -13.61 1.15 21.06
CA GLU A 116 -13.43 -0.27 20.86
C GLU A 116 -14.34 -0.75 19.74
N LEU A 117 -13.80 -1.57 18.85
CA LEU A 117 -14.55 -2.08 17.70
C LEU A 117 -14.01 -3.44 17.24
N TYR A 118 -14.80 -4.15 16.47
CA TYR A 118 -14.39 -5.33 15.72
C TYR A 118 -14.23 -4.95 14.25
N ALA A 119 -12.97 -4.86 13.81
CA ALA A 119 -12.65 -4.56 12.43
C ALA A 119 -12.70 -5.83 11.58
N ILE A 120 -13.36 -5.75 10.43
CA ILE A 120 -13.53 -6.87 9.50
C ILE A 120 -13.02 -6.52 8.11
N THR A 121 -12.86 -7.53 7.27
CA THR A 121 -12.54 -7.34 5.85
C THR A 121 -13.57 -6.42 5.18
N GLY A 122 -13.10 -5.44 4.44
CA GLY A 122 -13.90 -4.39 3.81
C GLY A 122 -13.87 -3.05 4.56
N ASP A 123 -13.47 -3.05 5.83
CA ASP A 123 -13.40 -1.82 6.63
C ASP A 123 -12.27 -0.91 6.19
N ARG A 124 -12.54 0.40 6.22
CA ARG A 124 -11.54 1.46 6.15
C ARG A 124 -11.60 2.28 7.42
N LEU A 125 -10.45 2.41 8.08
CA LEU A 125 -10.27 3.27 9.23
C LEU A 125 -9.43 4.45 8.78
N ILE A 126 -9.95 5.67 8.94
CA ILE A 126 -9.31 6.88 8.42
C ILE A 126 -9.12 7.88 9.54
N ALA A 127 -7.89 8.29 9.78
CA ALA A 127 -7.54 9.38 10.67
C ALA A 127 -6.84 10.50 9.89
N PHE A 128 -6.95 11.71 10.36
CA PHE A 128 -6.33 12.88 9.77
C PHE A 128 -6.02 13.93 10.82
N SER A 129 -5.03 14.80 10.55
CA SER A 129 -4.76 15.98 11.37
C SER A 129 -5.85 17.04 11.17
N ASP A 130 -5.91 18.00 12.06
CA ASP A 130 -6.86 19.10 12.00
C ASP A 130 -6.67 19.98 10.75
N GLY A 131 -5.47 20.06 10.18
CA GLY A 131 -5.21 20.72 8.91
C GLY A 131 -6.06 20.19 7.74
N VAL A 132 -6.55 18.92 7.80
CA VAL A 132 -7.55 18.40 6.85
C VAL A 132 -8.92 19.01 7.11
N THR A 133 -9.40 19.00 8.34
CA THR A 133 -10.74 19.49 8.69
C THR A 133 -10.83 21.02 8.65
N GLN A 134 -9.74 21.70 8.89
CA GLN A 134 -9.62 23.17 8.81
C GLN A 134 -9.34 23.69 7.40
N ALA A 135 -9.12 22.80 6.43
CA ALA A 135 -8.82 23.21 5.05
C ALA A 135 -9.86 24.17 4.51
N GLY A 136 -9.41 25.30 3.96
CA GLY A 136 -10.26 26.37 3.46
C GLY A 136 -10.90 27.27 4.54
N LEU A 137 -10.51 27.16 5.80
CA LEU A 137 -11.06 27.95 6.93
C LEU A 137 -11.12 29.44 6.58
N GLY A 138 -12.30 30.05 6.80
CA GLY A 138 -12.56 31.46 6.52
C GLY A 138 -12.80 31.82 5.06
N GLN A 139 -12.72 30.86 4.13
CA GLN A 139 -13.02 31.11 2.71
C GLN A 139 -14.50 31.02 2.38
N PRO A 140 -14.95 31.60 1.25
CA PRO A 140 -16.33 31.44 0.79
C PRO A 140 -16.69 29.96 0.65
N GLY A 141 -17.80 29.55 1.30
CA GLY A 141 -18.24 28.16 1.31
C GLY A 141 -17.57 27.26 2.40
N TYR A 142 -16.49 27.75 3.03
CA TYR A 142 -15.75 27.02 4.07
C TYR A 142 -15.52 27.86 5.33
N LYS A 143 -16.57 28.58 5.80
CA LYS A 143 -16.47 29.45 6.99
C LYS A 143 -15.84 28.76 8.20
N PHE A 144 -16.11 27.46 8.40
CA PHE A 144 -15.59 26.65 9.49
C PHE A 144 -14.62 25.54 9.01
N GLY A 145 -13.98 25.75 7.85
CA GLY A 145 -13.15 24.74 7.20
C GLY A 145 -13.96 23.64 6.48
N TRP A 146 -13.25 22.64 5.99
CA TRP A 146 -13.87 21.49 5.29
C TRP A 146 -14.69 20.60 6.22
N ARG A 147 -14.29 20.54 7.48
CA ARG A 147 -14.87 19.75 8.56
C ARG A 147 -14.82 18.23 8.30
N ARG A 148 -15.08 17.45 9.35
CA ARG A 148 -15.11 15.98 9.24
C ARG A 148 -16.19 15.49 8.27
N GLU A 149 -17.35 16.12 8.29
CA GLU A 149 -18.50 15.77 7.44
C GLU A 149 -18.19 15.95 5.95
N GLY A 150 -17.54 17.05 5.59
CA GLY A 150 -17.13 17.30 4.22
C GLY A 150 -16.06 16.32 3.75
N CYS A 151 -15.10 16.00 4.62
CA CYS A 151 -14.09 14.98 4.34
C CYS A 151 -14.72 13.59 4.17
N LEU A 152 -15.67 13.21 5.03
CA LEU A 152 -16.43 11.97 4.94
C LEU A 152 -17.18 11.86 3.61
N ALA A 153 -17.93 12.90 3.23
CA ALA A 153 -18.68 12.90 1.96
C ALA A 153 -17.75 12.71 0.76
N PHE A 154 -16.58 13.36 0.76
CA PHE A 154 -15.57 13.20 -0.28
C PHE A 154 -14.99 11.77 -0.33
N ILE A 155 -14.68 11.20 0.84
CA ILE A 155 -14.18 9.82 0.95
C ILE A 155 -15.22 8.84 0.41
N GLN A 156 -16.49 8.98 0.81
CA GLN A 156 -17.60 8.15 0.35
C GLN A 156 -17.77 8.23 -1.17
N GLN A 157 -17.64 9.43 -1.75
CA GLN A 157 -17.68 9.62 -3.18
C GLN A 157 -16.54 8.86 -3.87
N LYS A 158 -15.29 9.00 -3.38
CA LYS A 158 -14.12 8.31 -3.95
C LYS A 158 -14.24 6.79 -3.87
N VAL A 159 -14.76 6.28 -2.77
CA VAL A 159 -15.02 4.83 -2.61
C VAL A 159 -16.16 4.36 -3.50
N ALA A 160 -17.19 5.17 -3.74
CA ALA A 160 -18.27 4.84 -4.67
C ALA A 160 -17.77 4.83 -6.13
N GLU A 161 -16.92 5.80 -6.52
CA GLU A 161 -16.29 5.86 -7.85
C GLU A 161 -15.33 4.68 -8.09
N CYS A 162 -14.60 4.25 -7.06
CA CYS A 162 -13.65 3.15 -7.12
C CYS A 162 -13.71 2.32 -5.82
N PRO A 163 -14.55 1.28 -5.73
CA PRO A 163 -14.72 0.48 -4.51
C PRO A 163 -13.43 -0.14 -3.99
N ASP A 164 -12.50 -0.45 -4.90
CA ASP A 164 -11.20 -1.04 -4.59
C ASP A 164 -10.06 -0.02 -4.48
N ILE A 165 -10.38 1.27 -4.37
CA ILE A 165 -9.36 2.32 -4.21
C ILE A 165 -8.40 1.94 -3.08
N SER A 166 -7.10 2.02 -3.38
CA SER A 166 -6.08 1.66 -2.39
C SER A 166 -6.05 2.66 -1.22
N ALA A 167 -5.58 2.21 -0.05
CA ALA A 167 -5.39 3.08 1.11
C ALA A 167 -4.50 4.28 0.77
N ARG A 168 -3.43 4.06 -0.02
CA ARG A 168 -2.52 5.10 -0.49
C ARG A 168 -3.23 6.13 -1.37
N ASP A 169 -3.94 5.66 -2.40
CA ASP A 169 -4.56 6.57 -3.37
C ASP A 169 -5.69 7.37 -2.71
N LEU A 170 -6.44 6.74 -1.79
CA LEU A 170 -7.47 7.43 -1.01
C LEU A 170 -6.87 8.50 -0.09
N SER A 171 -5.77 8.18 0.63
CA SER A 171 -5.12 9.16 1.50
C SER A 171 -4.53 10.32 0.71
N GLN A 172 -3.90 10.05 -0.44
CA GLN A 172 -3.40 11.08 -1.36
C GLN A 172 -4.53 11.96 -1.91
N ALA A 173 -5.67 11.36 -2.27
CA ALA A 173 -6.84 12.11 -2.74
C ALA A 173 -7.37 13.05 -1.67
N VAL A 174 -7.45 12.61 -0.40
CA VAL A 174 -7.88 13.45 0.74
C VAL A 174 -6.92 14.61 0.94
N VAL A 175 -5.61 14.36 0.99
CA VAL A 175 -4.58 15.40 1.16
C VAL A 175 -4.62 16.40 0.00
N ALA A 176 -4.71 15.92 -1.25
CA ALA A 176 -4.81 16.79 -2.42
C ALA A 176 -6.08 17.66 -2.37
N ALA A 177 -7.21 17.07 -2.02
CA ALA A 177 -8.48 17.77 -1.90
C ALA A 177 -8.47 18.83 -0.78
N ALA A 178 -7.81 18.56 0.35
CA ALA A 178 -7.60 19.51 1.44
C ALA A 178 -6.72 20.69 0.98
N ARG A 179 -5.60 20.39 0.31
CA ARG A 179 -4.70 21.44 -0.22
C ARG A 179 -5.39 22.37 -1.20
N MET A 180 -6.18 21.84 -2.12
CA MET A 180 -6.91 22.63 -3.13
C MET A 180 -7.96 23.57 -2.53
N ARG A 181 -8.42 23.34 -1.29
CA ARG A 181 -9.37 24.22 -0.57
C ARG A 181 -8.69 25.42 0.06
N ASN A 182 -7.38 25.39 0.24
CA ASN A 182 -6.64 26.50 0.81
C ASN A 182 -6.32 27.52 -0.26
N LYS A 183 -6.39 28.83 0.12
CA LYS A 183 -6.07 29.94 -0.80
C LYS A 183 -4.65 29.80 -1.31
N ASP A 184 -4.47 29.91 -2.61
CA ASP A 184 -3.16 29.82 -3.31
C ASP A 184 -2.43 28.49 -3.02
N ASN A 185 -3.16 27.41 -2.68
CA ASN A 185 -2.61 26.13 -2.22
C ASN A 185 -1.65 26.24 -1.03
N ARG A 186 -1.70 27.33 -0.27
CA ARG A 186 -0.90 27.51 0.94
C ARG A 186 -1.63 26.89 2.12
N CYS A 187 -1.05 25.84 2.68
CA CYS A 187 -1.58 25.22 3.88
C CYS A 187 -1.33 26.14 5.08
N ILE A 188 -2.35 26.34 5.88
CA ILE A 188 -2.27 27.09 7.15
C ILE A 188 -1.61 26.22 8.21
N ASP A 189 -1.83 24.90 8.12
CA ASP A 189 -1.29 23.87 9.01
C ASP A 189 -0.89 22.62 8.24
N ASP A 190 -0.16 21.70 8.90
CA ASP A 190 0.27 20.44 8.33
C ASP A 190 -0.93 19.54 8.02
N ILE A 191 -0.97 19.01 6.79
CA ILE A 191 -2.08 18.18 6.30
C ILE A 191 -1.62 16.74 6.23
N SER A 192 -2.11 15.92 7.16
CA SER A 192 -1.80 14.49 7.23
C SER A 192 -3.08 13.65 7.19
N CYS A 193 -3.05 12.56 6.43
CA CYS A 193 -4.14 11.59 6.37
C CYS A 193 -3.59 10.17 6.36
N MET A 194 -4.08 9.33 7.27
CA MET A 194 -3.77 7.92 7.35
C MET A 194 -5.02 7.10 7.03
N VAL A 195 -4.89 6.15 6.13
CA VAL A 195 -5.95 5.20 5.78
C VAL A 195 -5.46 3.78 6.03
N ILE A 196 -6.22 3.02 6.80
CA ILE A 196 -6.04 1.59 6.99
C ILE A 196 -7.21 0.88 6.31
N TYR A 197 -6.91 0.06 5.30
CA TYR A 197 -7.91 -0.71 4.57
C TYR A 197 -7.70 -2.20 4.84
N LEU A 198 -8.65 -2.80 5.54
CA LEU A 198 -8.67 -4.23 5.83
C LEU A 198 -9.32 -4.96 4.65
N ARG A 199 -8.54 -5.77 3.94
CA ARG A 199 -9.02 -6.51 2.78
C ARG A 199 -8.30 -7.83 2.61
N GLN A 200 -8.85 -8.73 1.83
CA GLN A 200 -8.16 -9.93 1.42
C GLN A 200 -6.89 -9.57 0.61
N PRO A 201 -5.80 -10.30 0.80
CA PRO A 201 -4.60 -10.08 0.01
C PRO A 201 -4.87 -10.26 -1.48
N ARG A 202 -4.43 -9.30 -2.29
CA ARG A 202 -4.43 -9.44 -3.75
C ARG A 202 -3.23 -10.27 -4.15
N ARG A 203 -3.49 -11.41 -4.79
CA ARG A 203 -2.46 -12.36 -5.18
C ARG A 203 -2.06 -12.18 -6.63
N LEU A 204 -0.77 -12.36 -6.89
CA LEU A 204 -0.21 -12.37 -8.23
C LEU A 204 0.77 -13.52 -8.36
N ARG A 205 0.67 -14.26 -9.46
CA ARG A 205 1.63 -15.29 -9.82
C ARG A 205 2.30 -14.92 -11.14
N LEU A 206 3.63 -14.94 -11.17
CA LEU A 206 4.41 -14.75 -12.38
C LEU A 206 5.15 -16.04 -12.69
N LEU A 207 4.89 -16.60 -13.85
CA LEU A 207 5.62 -17.77 -14.39
C LEU A 207 6.66 -17.28 -15.39
N THR A 208 7.91 -17.77 -15.25
CA THR A 208 9.00 -17.45 -16.19
C THR A 208 9.96 -18.62 -16.38
N GLY A 209 10.25 -18.95 -17.61
CA GLY A 209 11.06 -20.08 -18.00
C GLY A 209 10.29 -21.40 -18.05
N PRO A 210 10.73 -22.36 -18.88
CA PRO A 210 10.11 -23.66 -18.98
C PRO A 210 10.44 -24.55 -17.77
N PRO A 211 9.55 -25.50 -17.41
CA PRO A 211 9.85 -26.51 -16.39
C PRO A 211 11.02 -27.40 -16.81
N PHE A 212 11.67 -28.02 -15.84
CA PHE A 212 12.85 -28.84 -16.11
C PHE A 212 12.56 -30.02 -17.05
N ARG A 213 11.40 -30.67 -16.87
CA ARG A 213 11.00 -31.83 -17.66
C ARG A 213 9.72 -31.51 -18.46
N PRO A 214 9.65 -31.94 -19.75
CA PRO A 214 8.46 -31.76 -20.57
C PRO A 214 7.18 -32.41 -19.96
N GLU A 215 7.34 -33.51 -19.24
CA GLU A 215 6.24 -34.20 -18.57
C GLU A 215 5.58 -33.33 -17.49
N SER A 216 6.29 -32.30 -17.04
CA SER A 216 5.77 -31.33 -16.07
C SER A 216 4.99 -30.17 -16.70
N ASP A 217 4.92 -30.07 -18.03
CA ASP A 217 4.26 -28.96 -18.74
C ASP A 217 2.78 -28.81 -18.36
N ALA A 218 2.04 -29.93 -18.27
CA ALA A 218 0.64 -29.91 -17.86
C ALA A 218 0.46 -29.42 -16.40
N ALA A 219 1.34 -29.90 -15.50
CA ALA A 219 1.33 -29.46 -14.11
C ALA A 219 1.69 -27.96 -13.99
N TYR A 220 2.65 -27.50 -14.79
CA TYR A 220 3.07 -26.10 -14.86
C TYR A 220 1.93 -25.19 -15.35
N ALA A 221 1.23 -25.58 -16.42
CA ALA A 221 0.08 -24.84 -16.94
C ALA A 221 -1.10 -24.83 -15.95
N SER A 222 -1.27 -25.90 -15.16
CA SER A 222 -2.32 -25.96 -14.13
C SER A 222 -2.15 -24.89 -13.03
N LEU A 223 -0.92 -24.40 -12.83
CA LEU A 223 -0.64 -23.29 -11.89
C LEU A 223 -1.35 -22.00 -12.30
N VAL A 224 -1.61 -21.80 -13.60
CA VAL A 224 -2.39 -20.66 -14.09
C VAL A 224 -3.89 -20.90 -13.89
N LYS A 225 -4.37 -22.08 -14.29
CA LYS A 225 -5.81 -22.42 -14.27
C LYS A 225 -6.41 -22.42 -12.86
N ASN A 226 -5.65 -22.88 -11.87
CA ASN A 226 -6.11 -23.10 -10.50
C ASN A 226 -5.69 -21.99 -9.53
N PHE A 227 -5.32 -20.80 -10.02
CA PHE A 227 -4.88 -19.72 -9.18
C PHE A 227 -5.98 -18.68 -8.96
N ASP A 228 -6.28 -18.44 -7.69
CA ASP A 228 -7.18 -17.36 -7.28
C ASP A 228 -6.38 -16.07 -7.13
N GLY A 229 -6.19 -15.36 -8.24
CA GLY A 229 -5.42 -14.14 -8.34
C GLY A 229 -5.05 -13.81 -9.78
N LYS A 230 -4.23 -12.79 -9.96
CA LYS A 230 -3.73 -12.38 -11.28
C LYS A 230 -2.54 -13.21 -11.72
N CYS A 231 -2.43 -13.46 -13.02
CA CYS A 231 -1.34 -14.24 -13.60
C CYS A 231 -0.56 -13.46 -14.65
N ILE A 232 0.77 -13.55 -14.59
CA ILE A 232 1.68 -13.06 -15.63
C ILE A 232 2.46 -14.23 -16.20
N LEU A 233 2.52 -14.33 -17.53
CA LEU A 233 3.45 -15.20 -18.23
C LEU A 233 4.58 -14.35 -18.81
N CYS A 234 5.80 -14.65 -18.42
CA CYS A 234 6.98 -13.92 -18.83
C CYS A 234 7.94 -14.82 -19.59
N GLY A 235 8.00 -14.64 -20.92
CA GLY A 235 8.77 -15.43 -21.86
C GLY A 235 7.92 -16.18 -22.89
N GLY A 236 8.31 -16.11 -24.16
CA GLY A 236 7.61 -16.76 -25.26
C GLY A 236 7.48 -18.27 -25.07
N THR A 237 8.54 -18.96 -24.65
CA THR A 237 8.51 -20.40 -24.37
C THR A 237 7.50 -20.74 -23.25
N THR A 238 7.48 -19.96 -22.19
CA THR A 238 6.50 -20.10 -21.08
C THR A 238 5.08 -19.95 -21.60
N ALA A 239 4.83 -18.91 -22.39
CA ALA A 239 3.52 -18.65 -22.98
C ALA A 239 3.08 -19.77 -23.93
N ASN A 240 3.99 -20.29 -24.76
CA ASN A 240 3.70 -21.39 -25.69
C ASN A 240 3.34 -22.70 -24.96
N ILE A 241 4.04 -23.04 -23.87
CA ILE A 241 3.73 -24.20 -23.05
C ILE A 241 2.31 -24.06 -22.47
N VAL A 242 2.03 -22.94 -21.81
CA VAL A 242 0.71 -22.71 -21.20
C VAL A 242 -0.40 -22.68 -22.26
N SER A 243 -0.17 -22.03 -23.40
CA SER A 243 -1.08 -21.98 -24.55
C SER A 243 -1.44 -23.38 -25.05
N ARG A 244 -0.41 -24.22 -25.27
CA ARG A 244 -0.59 -25.60 -25.74
C ARG A 244 -1.39 -26.44 -24.74
N GLU A 245 -0.99 -26.43 -23.48
CA GLU A 245 -1.62 -27.28 -22.45
C GLU A 245 -3.04 -26.85 -22.11
N LEU A 246 -3.32 -25.53 -22.11
CA LEU A 246 -4.65 -25.01 -21.86
C LEU A 246 -5.53 -24.93 -23.12
N LYS A 247 -4.94 -25.20 -24.31
CA LYS A 247 -5.60 -25.09 -25.63
C LYS A 247 -6.19 -23.68 -25.85
N ARG A 248 -5.44 -22.65 -25.51
CA ARG A 248 -5.82 -21.23 -25.65
C ARG A 248 -4.76 -20.52 -26.47
N PRO A 249 -5.12 -19.82 -27.57
CA PRO A 249 -4.14 -19.16 -28.41
C PRO A 249 -3.51 -17.93 -27.71
N VAL A 250 -2.23 -17.69 -28.00
CA VAL A 250 -1.58 -16.43 -27.69
C VAL A 250 -1.88 -15.44 -28.81
N GLU A 251 -2.52 -14.34 -28.49
CA GLU A 251 -2.89 -13.29 -29.43
C GLU A 251 -1.94 -12.11 -29.29
N VAL A 252 -1.36 -11.66 -30.40
CA VAL A 252 -0.47 -10.51 -30.45
C VAL A 252 -1.16 -9.39 -31.24
N ASP A 253 -1.21 -8.19 -30.69
CA ASP A 253 -1.71 -7.02 -31.39
C ASP A 253 -0.68 -6.51 -32.39
N MET A 254 -0.91 -6.75 -33.69
CA MET A 254 -0.01 -6.35 -34.76
C MET A 254 0.18 -4.83 -34.84
N LYS A 255 -0.83 -4.03 -34.43
CA LYS A 255 -0.71 -2.57 -34.41
C LYS A 255 0.25 -2.08 -33.33
N LEU A 256 0.29 -2.80 -32.20
CA LEU A 256 1.25 -2.53 -31.13
C LEU A 256 2.64 -2.99 -31.51
N MET A 257 2.78 -4.11 -32.26
CA MET A 257 4.06 -4.59 -32.79
C MET A 257 4.76 -3.56 -33.69
N LEU A 258 4.01 -2.91 -34.58
CA LEU A 258 4.53 -1.87 -35.49
C LEU A 258 4.98 -0.59 -34.76
N LYS A 259 4.48 -0.36 -33.54
CA LYS A 259 4.81 0.79 -32.68
C LYS A 259 5.76 0.40 -31.53
N ALA A 260 6.23 -0.84 -31.50
CA ALA A 260 7.09 -1.32 -30.45
C ALA A 260 8.40 -0.53 -30.39
N GLY A 261 8.75 -0.10 -29.16
CA GLY A 261 10.03 0.55 -28.89
C GLY A 261 11.12 -0.47 -28.52
N SER A 262 11.80 -0.21 -27.41
CA SER A 262 12.90 -1.07 -26.91
C SER A 262 12.47 -2.47 -26.41
N LEU A 263 11.20 -2.66 -26.09
CA LEU A 263 10.64 -3.95 -25.66
C LEU A 263 9.45 -4.33 -26.55
N PRO A 264 9.27 -5.64 -26.84
CA PRO A 264 8.07 -6.13 -27.51
C PRO A 264 6.79 -5.76 -26.74
N PRO A 265 5.68 -5.53 -27.46
CA PRO A 265 4.40 -5.25 -26.80
C PRO A 265 3.89 -6.50 -26.06
N PRO A 266 3.00 -6.31 -25.06
CA PRO A 266 2.34 -7.42 -24.40
C PRO A 266 1.43 -8.18 -25.36
N ALA A 267 1.33 -9.50 -25.16
CA ALA A 267 0.37 -10.36 -25.81
C ALA A 267 -0.80 -10.69 -24.86
N ARG A 268 -1.83 -11.32 -25.38
CA ARG A 268 -3.02 -11.78 -24.64
C ARG A 268 -3.12 -13.28 -24.67
N LEU A 269 -3.55 -13.87 -23.59
CA LEU A 269 -3.96 -15.26 -23.48
C LEU A 269 -5.13 -15.34 -22.52
N GLU A 270 -6.19 -15.99 -22.91
CA GLU A 270 -7.41 -16.09 -22.10
C GLU A 270 -7.11 -16.69 -20.71
N GLY A 271 -7.54 -16.00 -19.64
CA GLY A 271 -7.27 -16.39 -18.24
C GLY A 271 -5.89 -15.99 -17.73
N VAL A 272 -5.15 -15.14 -18.45
CA VAL A 272 -3.87 -14.54 -18.05
C VAL A 272 -3.97 -13.02 -18.17
N ASP A 273 -3.56 -12.31 -17.14
CA ASP A 273 -3.66 -10.85 -17.09
C ASP A 273 -2.59 -10.15 -17.94
N LEU A 274 -1.43 -10.79 -18.13
CA LEU A 274 -0.34 -10.22 -18.91
C LEU A 274 0.59 -11.31 -19.47
N VAL A 275 0.88 -11.24 -20.75
CA VAL A 275 1.92 -12.05 -21.40
C VAL A 275 2.98 -11.11 -21.95
N THR A 276 4.25 -11.34 -21.59
CA THR A 276 5.38 -10.49 -22.02
C THR A 276 6.53 -11.33 -22.57
N GLU A 277 7.45 -10.65 -23.26
CA GLU A 277 8.79 -11.16 -23.48
C GLU A 277 9.45 -11.44 -22.11
N GLY A 278 10.48 -12.29 -22.10
CA GLY A 278 11.12 -12.81 -20.89
C GLY A 278 12.06 -11.85 -20.17
N ILE A 279 13.35 -12.13 -20.33
CA ILE A 279 14.44 -11.55 -19.51
C ILE A 279 14.54 -10.03 -19.66
N LEU A 280 14.34 -9.51 -20.88
CA LEU A 280 14.46 -8.06 -21.14
C LEU A 280 13.39 -7.27 -20.38
N THR A 281 12.15 -7.74 -20.40
CA THR A 281 11.06 -7.08 -19.65
C THR A 281 11.30 -7.13 -18.13
N LEU A 282 11.72 -8.30 -17.60
CA LEU A 282 12.04 -8.44 -16.18
C LEU A 282 13.19 -7.52 -15.75
N THR A 283 14.20 -7.38 -16.59
CA THR A 283 15.38 -6.53 -16.33
C THR A 283 14.98 -5.06 -16.27
N ASP A 284 14.21 -4.56 -17.26
CA ASP A 284 13.73 -3.18 -17.29
C ASP A 284 12.84 -2.87 -16.06
N VAL A 285 11.93 -3.78 -15.75
CA VAL A 285 11.06 -3.64 -14.56
C VAL A 285 11.88 -3.61 -13.27
N ALA A 286 12.87 -4.49 -13.10
CA ALA A 286 13.72 -4.50 -11.91
C ALA A 286 14.49 -3.18 -11.75
N GLN A 287 15.12 -2.68 -12.81
CA GLN A 287 15.86 -1.42 -12.80
C GLN A 287 14.97 -0.23 -12.44
N ARG A 288 13.76 -0.17 -12.99
CA ARG A 288 12.79 0.90 -12.70
C ARG A 288 12.30 0.88 -11.27
N LEU A 289 12.01 -0.30 -10.73
CA LEU A 289 11.59 -0.44 -9.32
C LEU A 289 12.73 -0.08 -8.36
N GLU A 290 13.97 -0.47 -8.67
CA GLU A 290 15.16 -0.16 -7.88
C GLU A 290 15.48 1.34 -7.86
N SER A 291 15.35 2.02 -9.00
CA SER A 291 15.61 3.47 -9.09
C SER A 291 14.55 4.33 -8.39
N GLY A 292 13.37 3.77 -8.08
CA GLY A 292 12.24 4.52 -7.53
C GLY A 292 11.47 5.37 -8.55
N SER A 293 11.91 5.40 -9.82
CA SER A 293 11.27 6.10 -10.94
C SER A 293 10.43 5.17 -11.82
N ALA A 294 9.73 4.23 -11.18
CA ALA A 294 9.10 3.08 -11.83
C ALA A 294 8.20 3.42 -13.05
N LEU A 295 7.48 4.53 -13.00
CA LEU A 295 6.58 4.98 -14.08
C LEU A 295 6.97 6.34 -14.67
N SER A 296 8.21 6.80 -14.44
CA SER A 296 8.70 8.07 -14.98
C SER A 296 9.26 7.90 -16.39
N GLY A 297 9.08 8.92 -17.25
CA GLY A 297 9.58 8.93 -18.62
C GLY A 297 8.80 8.01 -19.56
N ASN A 298 9.46 7.64 -20.67
CA ASN A 298 8.88 6.72 -21.65
C ASN A 298 9.03 5.27 -21.16
N VAL A 299 7.94 4.72 -20.61
CA VAL A 299 7.91 3.35 -20.09
C VAL A 299 7.27 2.44 -21.13
N PRO A 300 7.96 1.37 -21.60
CA PRO A 300 7.37 0.38 -22.49
C PRO A 300 6.08 -0.20 -21.90
N LEU A 301 5.09 -0.46 -22.77
CA LEU A 301 3.75 -0.87 -22.32
C LEU A 301 3.77 -2.12 -21.47
N ALA A 302 4.54 -3.16 -21.87
CA ALA A 302 4.68 -4.39 -21.12
C ALA A 302 5.27 -4.17 -19.71
N ALA A 303 6.32 -3.35 -19.61
CA ALA A 303 6.93 -3.02 -18.34
C ALA A 303 5.98 -2.20 -17.44
N ARG A 304 5.26 -1.24 -18.00
CA ARG A 304 4.25 -0.43 -17.27
C ARG A 304 3.19 -1.33 -16.66
N GLN A 305 2.57 -2.21 -17.47
CA GLN A 305 1.52 -3.12 -17.00
C GLN A 305 2.04 -4.08 -15.92
N MET A 306 3.24 -4.61 -16.07
CA MET A 306 3.85 -5.48 -15.06
C MET A 306 4.11 -4.73 -13.74
N ILE A 307 4.63 -3.51 -13.80
CA ILE A 307 4.84 -2.66 -12.61
C ILE A 307 3.51 -2.35 -11.91
N GLU A 308 2.46 -2.03 -12.67
CA GLU A 308 1.14 -1.77 -12.13
C GLU A 308 0.56 -3.01 -11.43
N LEU A 309 0.68 -4.21 -12.03
CA LEU A 309 0.28 -5.47 -11.42
C LEU A 309 1.05 -5.75 -10.13
N PHE A 310 2.37 -5.55 -10.10
CA PHE A 310 3.17 -5.67 -8.88
C PHE A 310 2.72 -4.69 -7.79
N ARG A 311 2.47 -3.44 -8.15
CA ARG A 311 2.03 -2.41 -7.19
C ARG A 311 0.65 -2.70 -6.62
N GLN A 312 -0.26 -3.22 -7.43
CA GLN A 312 -1.63 -3.55 -7.02
C GLN A 312 -1.73 -4.83 -6.17
N SER A 313 -0.72 -5.70 -6.23
CA SER A 313 -0.70 -6.98 -5.50
C SER A 313 -0.03 -6.84 -4.14
N ASP A 314 -0.39 -7.70 -3.20
CA ASP A 314 0.17 -7.79 -1.85
C ASP A 314 1.08 -9.00 -1.70
N GLU A 315 0.63 -10.13 -2.24
CA GLU A 315 1.37 -11.39 -2.28
C GLU A 315 1.74 -11.70 -3.72
N ILE A 316 3.02 -11.89 -3.97
CA ILE A 316 3.57 -12.15 -5.31
C ILE A 316 4.35 -13.45 -5.28
N GLU A 317 3.95 -14.41 -6.10
CA GLU A 317 4.67 -15.67 -6.27
C GLU A 317 5.38 -15.68 -7.63
N PHE A 318 6.69 -15.80 -7.59
CA PHE A 318 7.48 -16.09 -8.78
C PHE A 318 7.67 -17.60 -8.92
N VAL A 319 7.20 -18.16 -10.02
CA VAL A 319 7.45 -19.55 -10.42
C VAL A 319 8.48 -19.55 -11.54
N VAL A 320 9.67 -20.02 -11.22
CA VAL A 320 10.81 -20.01 -12.15
C VAL A 320 11.05 -21.42 -12.64
N GLY A 321 10.82 -21.62 -13.92
CA GLY A 321 11.18 -22.87 -14.59
C GLY A 321 12.69 -23.06 -14.65
N THR A 322 13.14 -24.29 -14.44
CA THR A 322 14.57 -24.59 -14.26
C THR A 322 15.23 -25.23 -15.47
N LYS A 323 14.49 -25.47 -16.57
CA LYS A 323 15.10 -25.97 -17.82
C LYS A 323 15.97 -24.88 -18.45
N VAL A 324 17.18 -25.26 -18.83
CA VAL A 324 18.07 -24.46 -19.68
C VAL A 324 17.58 -24.60 -21.12
N ASN A 325 17.43 -23.50 -21.84
CA ASN A 325 16.89 -23.52 -23.20
C ASN A 325 17.95 -24.08 -24.15
N GLU A 326 17.73 -25.29 -24.71
CA GLU A 326 18.66 -25.96 -25.62
C GLU A 326 18.89 -25.21 -26.95
N ALA A 327 17.96 -24.28 -27.31
CA ALA A 327 18.08 -23.45 -28.51
C ALA A 327 19.20 -22.39 -28.42
N HIS A 328 19.82 -22.22 -27.25
CA HIS A 328 20.95 -21.32 -27.00
C HIS A 328 22.16 -22.11 -26.42
N GLN A 329 22.37 -23.34 -26.87
CA GLN A 329 23.57 -24.11 -26.52
C GLN A 329 24.82 -23.55 -27.25
N ASP A 330 25.17 -22.33 -26.88
CA ASP A 330 26.56 -21.90 -26.89
C ASP A 330 27.20 -22.44 -25.60
N PRO A 331 28.31 -23.18 -25.66
CA PRO A 331 29.00 -23.73 -24.48
C PRO A 331 29.43 -22.69 -23.45
N SER A 332 29.33 -21.41 -23.79
CA SER A 332 29.59 -20.27 -22.90
C SER A 332 28.40 -19.89 -21.99
N LEU A 333 27.22 -20.56 -22.07
CA LEU A 333 25.99 -20.06 -21.46
C LEU A 333 25.23 -21.04 -20.53
N PRO A 334 25.74 -21.28 -19.31
CA PRO A 334 24.86 -21.47 -18.14
C PRO A 334 24.11 -20.16 -17.79
N VAL A 335 24.30 -19.11 -18.61
CA VAL A 335 24.03 -17.71 -18.30
C VAL A 335 22.52 -17.41 -18.19
N ASP A 336 21.66 -17.96 -19.04
CA ASP A 336 20.23 -17.54 -19.07
C ASP A 336 19.43 -17.94 -17.82
N LEU A 337 19.65 -19.12 -17.28
CA LEU A 337 18.98 -19.56 -16.06
C LEU A 337 19.48 -18.75 -14.85
N GLU A 338 20.78 -18.49 -14.82
CA GLU A 338 21.40 -17.72 -13.73
C GLU A 338 21.01 -16.25 -13.80
N ILE A 339 20.96 -15.65 -15.00
CA ILE A 339 20.44 -14.30 -15.22
C ILE A 339 18.99 -14.21 -14.74
N ARG A 340 18.12 -15.14 -15.15
CA ARG A 340 16.72 -15.17 -14.74
C ARG A 340 16.57 -15.29 -13.23
N ARG A 341 17.32 -16.19 -12.59
CA ARG A 341 17.36 -16.34 -11.13
C ARG A 341 17.81 -15.06 -10.43
N ASN A 342 18.83 -14.41 -10.94
CA ASN A 342 19.37 -13.17 -10.36
C ASN A 342 18.37 -12.01 -10.50
N ILE A 343 17.73 -11.85 -11.67
CA ILE A 343 16.71 -10.81 -11.87
C ILE A 343 15.52 -11.03 -10.94
N VAL A 344 15.04 -12.27 -10.81
CA VAL A 344 13.90 -12.58 -9.91
C VAL A 344 14.27 -12.35 -8.45
N LYS A 345 15.50 -12.68 -8.02
CA LYS A 345 15.99 -12.36 -6.67
C LYS A 345 16.04 -10.84 -6.43
N ARG A 346 16.52 -10.06 -7.41
CA ARG A 346 16.52 -8.58 -7.34
C ARG A 346 15.11 -8.05 -7.23
N LEU A 347 14.17 -8.53 -8.05
CA LEU A 347 12.76 -8.18 -7.97
C LEU A 347 12.17 -8.50 -6.59
N LYS A 348 12.44 -9.71 -6.05
CA LYS A 348 12.03 -10.07 -4.70
C LYS A 348 12.53 -9.05 -3.69
N THR A 349 13.84 -8.79 -3.68
CA THR A 349 14.45 -7.86 -2.71
C THR A 349 13.83 -6.46 -2.78
N VAL A 350 13.65 -5.90 -3.98
CA VAL A 350 13.08 -4.55 -4.12
C VAL A 350 11.60 -4.51 -3.76
N LEU A 351 10.82 -5.51 -4.14
CA LEU A 351 9.40 -5.60 -3.82
C LEU A 351 9.17 -5.75 -2.32
N GLU A 352 9.97 -6.53 -1.61
CA GLU A 352 9.90 -6.67 -0.15
C GLU A 352 10.38 -5.42 0.58
N SER A 353 11.55 -4.88 0.21
CA SER A 353 12.18 -3.78 0.95
C SER A 353 11.52 -2.42 0.70
N LYS A 354 11.29 -2.06 -0.57
CA LYS A 354 10.74 -0.75 -0.95
C LYS A 354 9.21 -0.72 -1.04
N TYR A 355 8.61 -1.80 -1.54
CA TYR A 355 7.16 -1.85 -1.82
C TYR A 355 6.36 -2.63 -0.78
N ARG A 356 7.04 -3.20 0.23
CA ARG A 356 6.43 -3.93 1.35
C ARG A 356 5.50 -5.06 0.89
N LYS A 357 5.88 -5.75 -0.18
CA LYS A 357 5.15 -6.91 -0.69
C LYS A 357 5.64 -8.18 -0.01
N ARG A 358 4.77 -9.17 0.10
CA ARG A 358 5.16 -10.53 0.49
C ARG A 358 5.52 -11.29 -0.78
N VAL A 359 6.76 -11.76 -0.90
CA VAL A 359 7.25 -12.39 -2.14
C VAL A 359 7.72 -13.82 -1.88
N LEU A 360 7.06 -14.76 -2.56
CA LEU A 360 7.44 -16.16 -2.59
C LEU A 360 8.20 -16.47 -3.88
N LEU A 361 9.30 -17.20 -3.77
CA LEU A 361 10.08 -17.70 -4.91
C LEU A 361 10.03 -19.21 -4.93
N ARG A 362 9.53 -19.79 -6.01
CA ARG A 362 9.42 -21.21 -6.23
C ARG A 362 10.16 -21.59 -7.52
N PHE A 363 10.98 -22.64 -7.46
CA PHE A 363 11.60 -23.23 -8.64
C PHE A 363 10.80 -24.45 -9.06
N PHE A 364 10.63 -24.59 -10.40
CA PHE A 364 9.75 -25.63 -10.96
C PHE A 364 10.46 -26.47 -12.02
#